data_3a7248383bd228b65d9b9a19531c1168
#
_entry.id   3a7248383bd228b65d9b9a19531c1168
#
_cell.length_a   1.000
_cell.length_b   1.000
_cell.length_c   1.000
_cell.angle_alpha   90.00
_cell.angle_beta   90.00
_cell.angle_gamma   90.00
#
_symmetry.space_group_name_H-M   'P 1'
#
loop_
_entity.id
_entity.type
_entity.pdbx_description
1 polymer ?
#
loop_
_entity_poly.entity_id
_entity_poly.type
_entity_poly.pdbx_seq_one_letter_code
_entity_poly.pdbx_strand_id
1 'polypeptide(L)'
;MGFASRPGDTPPATYRKEWENVRGLGLPITQHAGRSIAEIKKFRRIEILYKDKLLGPDVQLIHTYNASPEERGMMAETKTHNSIAPYTASRLASGLPYLGDLLKRGVQCSLSVDTTTVGGNADMFSIMRLMLQLNHLRSMDVMEVQQRRILELATIDGARDLGIADRVGSLTPGKRADLILVRTNDLNVAPFFNPALLLVQQAQPYNVDTVIIDGRILKYKGELTALDADEVVSKAAESFIAARKRAGGPY
;
A
#
# COMPACT_ATOMS: atom_id res chain seq x y z
N MET A 1 1.42 -7.52 13.00
CA MET A 1 0.82 -8.25 11.86
C MET A 1 1.60 -9.54 11.67
N GLY A 2 0.92 -10.67 11.57
CA GLY A 2 1.53 -11.98 11.33
C GLY A 2 1.69 -12.23 9.83
N PHE A 3 2.75 -12.92 9.45
CA PHE A 3 2.98 -13.37 8.08
C PHE A 3 2.70 -14.87 8.00
N ALA A 4 1.85 -15.31 7.07
CA ALA A 4 1.50 -16.71 6.93
C ALA A 4 1.89 -17.27 5.55
N SER A 5 2.23 -18.56 5.51
CA SER A 5 2.59 -19.26 4.28
C SER A 5 1.49 -19.29 3.24
N ARG A 6 1.88 -19.34 1.98
CA ARG A 6 0.99 -19.27 0.83
C ARG A 6 0.54 -20.66 0.36
N PRO A 7 -0.77 -20.88 0.16
CA PRO A 7 -1.25 -22.04 -0.57
C PRO A 7 -0.58 -22.17 -1.94
N GLY A 8 -0.24 -23.38 -2.34
CA GLY A 8 0.45 -23.67 -3.59
C GLY A 8 1.98 -23.66 -3.51
N ASP A 9 2.57 -22.87 -2.61
CA ASP A 9 4.01 -22.90 -2.33
C ASP A 9 4.34 -23.78 -1.14
N THR A 10 3.36 -24.02 -0.26
CA THR A 10 3.50 -24.76 1.00
C THR A 10 2.43 -25.86 1.08
N PRO A 11 2.75 -27.03 1.64
CA PRO A 11 1.77 -28.10 1.83
C PRO A 11 0.55 -27.67 2.68
N PRO A 12 -0.68 -28.15 2.36
CA PRO A 12 -1.90 -27.72 3.06
C PRO A 12 -1.85 -27.87 4.58
N ALA A 13 -1.30 -28.94 5.11
CA ALA A 13 -1.17 -29.15 6.55
C ALA A 13 -0.30 -28.08 7.21
N THR A 14 0.77 -27.64 6.54
CA THR A 14 1.71 -26.64 7.05
C THR A 14 1.09 -25.26 7.07
N TYR A 15 0.56 -24.76 5.92
CA TYR A 15 0.00 -23.40 5.91
C TYR A 15 -1.23 -23.26 6.80
N ARG A 16 -2.11 -24.29 6.87
CA ARG A 16 -3.27 -24.24 7.77
C ARG A 16 -2.84 -24.14 9.24
N LYS A 17 -1.83 -24.90 9.63
CA LYS A 17 -1.30 -24.86 11.01
C LYS A 17 -0.65 -23.51 11.34
N GLU A 18 0.07 -22.91 10.40
CA GLU A 18 0.63 -21.57 10.58
C GLU A 18 -0.46 -20.52 10.73
N TRP A 19 -1.52 -20.57 9.92
CA TRP A 19 -2.65 -19.65 10.02
C TRP A 19 -3.37 -19.77 11.37
N GLU A 20 -3.60 -21.01 11.85
CA GLU A 20 -4.14 -21.25 13.18
C GLU A 20 -3.25 -20.64 14.28
N ASN A 21 -1.94 -20.86 14.20
CA ASN A 21 -1.00 -20.34 15.18
C ASN A 21 -0.98 -18.82 15.21
N VAL A 22 -0.96 -18.15 14.04
CA VAL A 22 -0.98 -16.68 13.96
C VAL A 22 -2.29 -16.13 14.54
N ARG A 23 -3.43 -16.74 14.22
CA ARG A 23 -4.73 -16.37 14.79
C ARG A 23 -4.80 -16.63 16.29
N GLY A 24 -4.21 -17.73 16.77
CA GLY A 24 -4.09 -18.03 18.20
C GLY A 24 -3.32 -16.98 19.00
N LEU A 25 -2.43 -16.22 18.32
CA LEU A 25 -1.71 -15.08 18.90
C LEU A 25 -2.51 -13.76 18.81
N GLY A 26 -3.71 -13.77 18.25
CA GLY A 26 -4.52 -12.57 18.05
C GLY A 26 -3.95 -11.58 17.03
N LEU A 27 -3.10 -12.05 16.10
CA LEU A 27 -2.43 -11.19 15.12
C LEU A 27 -3.20 -11.19 13.79
N PRO A 28 -3.42 -10.01 13.17
CA PRO A 28 -3.91 -9.94 11.80
C PRO A 28 -2.86 -10.50 10.83
N ILE A 29 -3.35 -11.12 9.74
CA ILE A 29 -2.53 -11.84 8.76
C ILE A 29 -2.39 -11.01 7.49
N THR A 30 -1.18 -10.91 6.95
CA THR A 30 -0.93 -10.38 5.62
C THR A 30 -0.35 -11.46 4.70
N GLN A 31 -0.84 -11.54 3.45
CA GLN A 31 -0.41 -12.55 2.51
C GLN A 31 -0.46 -12.10 1.05
N HIS A 32 0.55 -12.49 0.28
CA HIS A 32 0.55 -12.35 -1.17
C HIS A 32 -0.45 -13.32 -1.82
N ALA A 33 -1.46 -12.78 -2.53
CA ALA A 33 -2.48 -13.60 -3.20
C ALA A 33 -2.15 -13.93 -4.66
N GLY A 34 -1.19 -13.23 -5.26
CA GLY A 34 -0.77 -13.45 -6.63
C GLY A 34 -0.66 -12.15 -7.43
N ARG A 35 0.43 -12.02 -8.20
CA ARG A 35 0.76 -10.81 -8.96
C ARG A 35 0.35 -10.91 -10.43
N SER A 36 0.67 -12.02 -11.09
CA SER A 36 0.42 -12.21 -12.52
C SER A 36 -0.76 -13.14 -12.79
N ILE A 37 -1.31 -13.04 -13.99
CA ILE A 37 -2.37 -13.95 -14.46
C ILE A 37 -1.90 -15.41 -14.40
N ALA A 38 -0.65 -15.69 -14.77
CA ALA A 38 -0.08 -17.03 -14.71
C ALA A 38 -0.04 -17.58 -13.29
N GLU A 39 0.39 -16.76 -12.33
CA GLU A 39 0.45 -17.14 -10.91
C GLU A 39 -0.95 -17.40 -10.35
N ILE A 40 -1.92 -16.53 -10.63
CA ILE A 40 -3.30 -16.71 -10.16
C ILE A 40 -3.93 -17.97 -10.76
N LYS A 41 -3.79 -18.18 -12.06
CA LYS A 41 -4.32 -19.41 -12.72
C LYS A 41 -3.68 -20.68 -12.17
N LYS A 42 -2.38 -20.63 -11.87
CA LYS A 42 -1.64 -21.79 -11.36
C LYS A 42 -2.02 -22.15 -9.92
N PHE A 43 -2.11 -21.16 -9.05
CA PHE A 43 -2.22 -21.40 -7.61
C PHE A 43 -3.61 -21.20 -7.03
N ARG A 44 -4.46 -20.35 -7.65
CA ARG A 44 -5.83 -20.05 -7.18
C ARG A 44 -5.91 -19.79 -5.66
N ARG A 45 -4.97 -18.99 -5.13
CA ARG A 45 -4.79 -18.83 -3.69
C ARG A 45 -6.02 -18.28 -2.97
N ILE A 46 -6.72 -17.32 -3.56
CA ILE A 46 -7.93 -16.73 -2.96
C ILE A 46 -9.02 -17.79 -2.83
N GLU A 47 -9.25 -18.58 -3.87
CA GLU A 47 -10.22 -19.66 -3.85
C GLU A 47 -9.87 -20.76 -2.84
N ILE A 48 -8.59 -21.15 -2.75
CA ILE A 48 -8.12 -22.15 -1.77
C ILE A 48 -8.34 -21.63 -0.35
N LEU A 49 -7.94 -20.40 -0.05
CA LEU A 49 -8.12 -19.77 1.26
C LEU A 49 -9.60 -19.64 1.63
N TYR A 50 -10.46 -19.33 0.64
CA TYR A 50 -11.91 -19.28 0.84
C TYR A 50 -12.48 -20.66 1.20
N LYS A 51 -12.14 -21.71 0.42
CA LYS A 51 -12.57 -23.10 0.68
C LYS A 51 -12.10 -23.62 2.04
N ASP A 52 -10.90 -23.22 2.43
CA ASP A 52 -10.32 -23.57 3.73
C ASP A 52 -10.85 -22.72 4.89
N LYS A 53 -11.75 -21.76 4.63
CA LYS A 53 -12.32 -20.82 5.63
C LYS A 53 -11.24 -19.99 6.33
N LEU A 54 -10.18 -19.65 5.61
CA LEU A 54 -9.05 -18.87 6.12
C LEU A 54 -9.18 -17.38 5.82
N LEU A 55 -10.02 -16.98 4.86
CA LEU A 55 -10.32 -15.57 4.61
C LEU A 55 -11.17 -14.99 5.75
N GLY A 56 -11.01 -13.68 6.01
CA GLY A 56 -11.73 -12.99 7.06
C GLY A 56 -11.31 -11.53 7.22
N PRO A 57 -11.95 -10.78 8.13
CA PRO A 57 -11.62 -9.37 8.37
C PRO A 57 -10.26 -9.17 9.06
N ASP A 58 -9.64 -10.25 9.52
CA ASP A 58 -8.28 -10.29 10.06
C ASP A 58 -7.20 -10.52 8.99
N VAL A 59 -7.61 -10.66 7.71
CA VAL A 59 -6.73 -11.02 6.60
C VAL A 59 -6.62 -9.87 5.60
N GLN A 60 -5.38 -9.48 5.27
CA GLN A 60 -5.03 -8.57 4.19
C GLN A 60 -4.38 -9.35 3.05
N LEU A 61 -4.98 -9.34 1.88
CA LEU A 61 -4.38 -9.88 0.66
C LEU A 61 -3.63 -8.81 -0.12
N ILE A 62 -2.45 -9.14 -0.61
CA ILE A 62 -1.58 -8.24 -1.37
C ILE A 62 -1.54 -8.69 -2.83
N HIS A 63 -1.55 -7.74 -3.78
CA HIS A 63 -1.42 -7.97 -5.22
C HIS A 63 -2.54 -8.84 -5.82
N THR A 64 -3.79 -8.46 -5.59
CA THR A 64 -4.96 -9.15 -6.17
C THR A 64 -5.32 -8.65 -7.58
N TYR A 65 -4.35 -8.16 -8.36
CA TYR A 65 -4.58 -7.45 -9.64
C TYR A 65 -5.35 -8.23 -10.68
N ASN A 66 -5.23 -9.55 -10.66
CA ASN A 66 -5.87 -10.43 -11.63
C ASN A 66 -6.90 -11.38 -10.99
N ALA A 67 -7.39 -11.05 -9.79
CA ALA A 67 -8.45 -11.78 -9.13
C ALA A 67 -9.72 -11.80 -10.03
N SER A 68 -10.34 -12.97 -10.19
CA SER A 68 -11.57 -13.10 -10.97
C SER A 68 -12.75 -12.38 -10.29
N PRO A 69 -13.87 -12.13 -11.01
CA PRO A 69 -15.06 -11.58 -10.38
C PRO A 69 -15.55 -12.39 -9.18
N GLU A 70 -15.44 -13.74 -9.26
CA GLU A 70 -15.81 -14.68 -8.19
C GLU A 70 -14.86 -14.53 -7.00
N GLU A 71 -13.54 -14.47 -7.22
CA GLU A 71 -12.54 -14.29 -6.17
C GLU A 71 -12.71 -12.93 -5.45
N ARG A 72 -13.03 -11.86 -6.20
CA ARG A 72 -13.37 -10.56 -5.59
C ARG A 72 -14.68 -10.62 -4.79
N GLY A 73 -15.65 -11.44 -5.24
CA GLY A 73 -16.86 -11.77 -4.48
C GLY A 73 -16.55 -12.49 -3.16
N MET A 74 -15.65 -13.48 -3.17
CA MET A 74 -15.19 -14.18 -1.98
C MET A 74 -14.51 -13.24 -0.96
N MET A 75 -13.70 -12.30 -1.44
CA MET A 75 -13.09 -11.28 -0.58
C MET A 75 -14.14 -10.38 0.06
N ALA A 76 -15.16 -9.95 -0.69
CA ALA A 76 -16.24 -9.12 -0.17
C ALA A 76 -17.09 -9.86 0.86
N GLU A 77 -17.52 -11.09 0.58
CA GLU A 77 -18.29 -11.94 1.48
C GLU A 77 -17.60 -12.16 2.82
N THR A 78 -16.30 -12.42 2.78
CA THR A 78 -15.48 -12.68 3.97
C THR A 78 -14.96 -11.42 4.65
N LYS A 79 -15.20 -10.23 4.09
CA LYS A 79 -14.64 -8.95 4.54
C LYS A 79 -13.11 -8.93 4.56
N THR A 80 -12.49 -9.69 3.66
CA THR A 80 -11.04 -9.74 3.51
C THR A 80 -10.53 -8.44 2.89
N HIS A 81 -9.46 -7.89 3.44
CA HIS A 81 -8.88 -6.63 3.00
C HIS A 81 -7.95 -6.79 1.80
N ASN A 82 -7.70 -5.71 1.07
CA ASN A 82 -6.78 -5.69 -0.07
C ASN A 82 -5.78 -4.53 0.03
N SER A 83 -4.49 -4.83 -0.02
CA SER A 83 -3.43 -3.83 -0.14
C SER A 83 -2.91 -3.75 -1.57
N ILE A 84 -2.87 -2.54 -2.14
CA ILE A 84 -2.55 -2.28 -3.54
C ILE A 84 -1.25 -1.49 -3.65
N ALA A 85 -0.26 -2.03 -4.38
CA ALA A 85 1.02 -1.38 -4.65
C ALA A 85 1.17 -1.08 -6.15
N PRO A 86 0.64 0.04 -6.65
CA PRO A 86 0.51 0.31 -8.08
C PRO A 86 1.87 0.43 -8.81
N TYR A 87 2.92 0.94 -8.17
CA TYR A 87 4.26 0.99 -8.78
C TYR A 87 4.85 -0.40 -9.01
N THR A 88 4.76 -1.29 -8.03
CA THR A 88 5.19 -2.69 -8.20
C THR A 88 4.41 -3.37 -9.31
N ALA A 89 3.09 -3.17 -9.34
CA ALA A 89 2.24 -3.72 -10.39
C ALA A 89 2.65 -3.24 -11.79
N SER A 90 2.87 -1.94 -11.96
CA SER A 90 3.27 -1.35 -13.24
C SER A 90 4.64 -1.84 -13.67
N ARG A 91 5.61 -1.85 -12.75
CA ARG A 91 7.00 -2.25 -13.04
C ARG A 91 7.15 -3.73 -13.40
N LEU A 92 6.34 -4.58 -12.79
CA LEU A 92 6.33 -6.03 -13.04
C LEU A 92 5.29 -6.46 -14.08
N ALA A 93 4.63 -5.51 -14.77
CA ALA A 93 3.57 -5.77 -15.74
C ALA A 93 2.48 -6.72 -15.19
N SER A 94 2.12 -6.56 -13.90
CA SER A 94 1.21 -7.46 -13.18
C SER A 94 -0.27 -7.26 -13.55
N GLY A 95 -0.60 -6.28 -14.37
CA GLY A 95 -1.96 -5.94 -14.77
C GLY A 95 -2.50 -4.69 -14.07
N LEU A 96 -3.74 -4.33 -14.41
CA LEU A 96 -4.42 -3.16 -13.84
C LEU A 96 -5.24 -3.57 -12.61
N PRO A 97 -5.17 -2.81 -11.50
CA PRO A 97 -5.95 -3.10 -10.30
C PRO A 97 -7.46 -2.92 -10.54
N TYR A 98 -8.29 -3.71 -9.85
CA TYR A 98 -9.75 -3.63 -9.88
C TYR A 98 -10.31 -2.75 -8.75
N LEU A 99 -9.68 -1.60 -8.47
CA LEU A 99 -10.03 -0.78 -7.31
C LEU A 99 -11.51 -0.41 -7.26
N GLY A 100 -12.06 0.14 -8.36
CA GLY A 100 -13.47 0.56 -8.39
C GLY A 100 -14.44 -0.61 -8.12
N ASP A 101 -14.20 -1.78 -8.70
CA ASP A 101 -15.04 -2.97 -8.47
C ASP A 101 -14.91 -3.49 -7.02
N LEU A 102 -13.70 -3.52 -6.45
CA LEU A 102 -13.48 -3.91 -5.07
C LEU A 102 -14.20 -2.97 -4.10
N LEU A 103 -14.10 -1.66 -4.32
CA LEU A 103 -14.81 -0.65 -3.50
C LEU A 103 -16.32 -0.77 -3.61
N LYS A 104 -16.87 -0.98 -4.81
CA LYS A 104 -18.32 -1.21 -5.03
C LYS A 104 -18.83 -2.46 -4.31
N ARG A 105 -17.99 -3.47 -4.16
CA ARG A 105 -18.30 -4.70 -3.41
C ARG A 105 -18.10 -4.54 -1.89
N GLY A 106 -17.63 -3.39 -1.42
CA GLY A 106 -17.39 -3.15 0.01
C GLY A 106 -16.10 -3.75 0.55
N VAL A 107 -15.16 -4.15 -0.32
CA VAL A 107 -13.84 -4.63 0.11
C VAL A 107 -13.04 -3.46 0.65
N GLN A 108 -12.51 -3.60 1.87
CA GLN A 108 -11.58 -2.64 2.47
C GLN A 108 -10.27 -2.66 1.67
N CYS A 109 -9.88 -1.52 1.11
CA CYS A 109 -8.66 -1.38 0.32
C CYS A 109 -7.73 -0.34 0.95
N SER A 110 -6.42 -0.52 0.74
CA SER A 110 -5.38 0.44 1.12
C SER A 110 -4.31 0.56 0.04
N LEU A 111 -3.51 1.63 0.09
CA LEU A 111 -2.36 1.83 -0.78
C LEU A 111 -1.06 1.47 -0.05
N SER A 112 -0.12 0.92 -0.79
CA SER A 112 1.19 0.51 -0.29
C SER A 112 2.31 0.97 -1.23
N VAL A 113 3.48 1.27 -0.65
CA VAL A 113 4.72 1.48 -1.40
C VAL A 113 5.35 0.16 -1.84
N ASP A 114 5.02 -0.95 -1.17
CA ASP A 114 5.71 -2.23 -1.29
C ASP A 114 7.23 -2.06 -1.00
N THR A 115 8.09 -2.84 -1.62
CA THR A 115 9.53 -2.66 -1.48
C THR A 115 10.09 -1.65 -2.48
N THR A 116 10.90 -0.72 -2.01
CA THR A 116 11.55 0.27 -2.89
C THR A 116 12.52 -0.35 -3.90
N THR A 117 13.09 -1.52 -3.60
CA THR A 117 13.93 -2.27 -4.55
C THR A 117 13.16 -2.76 -5.78
N VAL A 118 11.88 -3.08 -5.65
CA VAL A 118 11.01 -3.49 -6.76
C VAL A 118 10.17 -2.33 -7.26
N GLY A 119 9.49 -1.59 -6.39
CA GLY A 119 8.66 -0.45 -6.76
C GLY A 119 9.48 0.74 -7.28
N GLY A 120 10.68 0.93 -6.75
CA GLY A 120 11.56 2.05 -7.10
C GLY A 120 11.11 3.40 -6.54
N ASN A 121 10.09 3.42 -5.69
CA ASN A 121 9.47 4.63 -5.20
C ASN A 121 8.85 4.44 -3.81
N ALA A 122 9.09 5.40 -2.90
CA ALA A 122 8.46 5.47 -1.58
C ALA A 122 7.58 6.73 -1.43
N ASP A 123 7.29 7.43 -2.52
CA ASP A 123 6.48 8.65 -2.54
C ASP A 123 4.99 8.35 -2.64
N MET A 124 4.26 8.54 -1.54
CA MET A 124 2.82 8.29 -1.48
C MET A 124 2.00 9.23 -2.39
N PHE A 125 2.45 10.45 -2.71
CA PHE A 125 1.76 11.33 -3.65
C PHE A 125 1.75 10.72 -5.06
N SER A 126 2.90 10.23 -5.52
CA SER A 126 2.98 9.59 -6.82
C SER A 126 2.23 8.24 -6.85
N ILE A 127 2.20 7.49 -5.74
CA ILE A 127 1.39 6.27 -5.61
C ILE A 127 -0.09 6.56 -5.72
N MET A 128 -0.59 7.58 -5.03
CA MET A 128 -1.98 8.03 -5.13
C MET A 128 -2.34 8.44 -6.55
N ARG A 129 -1.49 9.23 -7.20
CA ARG A 129 -1.67 9.69 -8.59
C ARG A 129 -1.72 8.53 -9.57
N LEU A 130 -0.75 7.63 -9.49
CA LEU A 130 -0.70 6.44 -10.35
C LEU A 130 -1.94 5.56 -10.15
N MET A 131 -2.36 5.33 -8.89
CA MET A 131 -3.55 4.51 -8.62
C MET A 131 -4.82 5.11 -9.24
N LEU A 132 -5.01 6.42 -9.13
CA LEU A 132 -6.13 7.12 -9.75
C LEU A 132 -6.12 6.94 -11.27
N GLN A 133 -4.97 7.16 -11.91
CA GLN A 133 -4.81 7.04 -13.37
C GLN A 133 -5.05 5.60 -13.85
N LEU A 134 -4.50 4.60 -13.16
CA LEU A 134 -4.72 3.20 -13.51
C LEU A 134 -6.19 2.80 -13.36
N ASN A 135 -6.89 3.34 -12.35
CA ASN A 135 -8.34 3.10 -12.21
C ASN A 135 -9.12 3.72 -13.36
N HIS A 136 -8.83 4.98 -13.74
CA HIS A 136 -9.49 5.64 -14.88
C HIS A 136 -9.26 4.88 -16.19
N LEU A 137 -8.02 4.41 -16.44
CA LEU A 137 -7.71 3.61 -17.63
C LEU A 137 -8.45 2.28 -17.65
N ARG A 138 -8.64 1.64 -16.49
CA ARG A 138 -9.36 0.38 -16.39
C ARG A 138 -10.86 0.55 -16.58
N SER A 139 -11.45 1.51 -15.89
CA SER A 139 -12.91 1.71 -15.86
C SER A 139 -13.42 2.48 -17.07
N MET A 140 -12.56 3.24 -17.75
CA MET A 140 -12.94 4.25 -18.75
C MET A 140 -13.95 5.26 -18.22
N ASP A 141 -13.94 5.49 -16.89
CA ASP A 141 -14.83 6.41 -16.17
C ASP A 141 -14.05 7.17 -15.11
N VAL A 142 -13.88 8.47 -15.28
CA VAL A 142 -13.19 9.36 -14.33
C VAL A 142 -13.97 9.59 -13.05
N MET A 143 -15.27 9.26 -13.03
CA MET A 143 -16.14 9.43 -11.87
C MET A 143 -16.22 8.18 -10.97
N GLU A 144 -15.72 7.02 -11.43
CA GLU A 144 -15.80 5.78 -10.68
C GLU A 144 -15.06 5.86 -9.34
N VAL A 145 -13.85 6.43 -9.33
CA VAL A 145 -13.06 6.68 -8.11
C VAL A 145 -12.46 8.08 -8.21
N GLN A 146 -12.74 8.94 -7.23
CA GLN A 146 -12.30 10.31 -7.20
C GLN A 146 -11.12 10.53 -6.24
N GLN A 147 -10.47 11.68 -6.34
CA GLN A 147 -9.26 12.04 -5.60
C GLN A 147 -9.43 11.88 -4.08
N ARG A 148 -10.57 12.31 -3.54
CA ARG A 148 -10.84 12.18 -2.09
C ARG A 148 -10.78 10.72 -1.64
N ARG A 149 -11.38 9.80 -2.43
CA ARG A 149 -11.35 8.37 -2.10
C ARG A 149 -9.93 7.80 -2.14
N ILE A 150 -9.12 8.23 -3.10
CA ILE A 150 -7.71 7.84 -3.18
C ILE A 150 -6.91 8.35 -1.96
N LEU A 151 -7.17 9.58 -1.51
CA LEU A 151 -6.55 10.12 -0.30
C LEU A 151 -6.92 9.31 0.96
N GLU A 152 -8.19 8.90 1.07
CA GLU A 152 -8.65 8.03 2.15
C GLU A 152 -7.94 6.67 2.17
N LEU A 153 -7.71 6.05 0.99
CA LEU A 153 -6.95 4.79 0.87
C LEU A 153 -5.51 4.91 1.35
N ALA A 154 -4.89 6.08 1.19
CA ALA A 154 -3.52 6.36 1.62
C ALA A 154 -3.41 6.81 3.09
N THR A 155 -4.52 7.04 3.76
CA THR A 155 -4.58 7.58 5.13
C THR A 155 -5.41 6.70 6.06
N ILE A 156 -6.68 7.04 6.25
CA ILE A 156 -7.57 6.36 7.21
C ILE A 156 -7.81 4.88 6.87
N ASP A 157 -7.89 4.54 5.58
CA ASP A 157 -8.09 3.14 5.20
C ASP A 157 -6.82 2.30 5.36
N GLY A 158 -5.64 2.90 5.12
CA GLY A 158 -4.37 2.27 5.51
C GLY A 158 -4.31 1.99 7.01
N ALA A 159 -4.76 2.94 7.83
CA ALA A 159 -4.82 2.76 9.27
C ALA A 159 -5.85 1.69 9.71
N ARG A 160 -7.00 1.61 9.04
CA ARG A 160 -8.00 0.53 9.26
C ARG A 160 -7.42 -0.84 8.90
N ASP A 161 -6.73 -0.92 7.78
CA ASP A 161 -6.12 -2.14 7.29
C ASP A 161 -5.03 -2.68 8.22
N LEU A 162 -4.33 -1.78 8.91
CA LEU A 162 -3.33 -2.09 9.94
C LEU A 162 -3.93 -2.29 11.35
N GLY A 163 -5.24 -2.07 11.55
CA GLY A 163 -5.89 -2.17 12.85
C GLY A 163 -5.50 -1.06 13.84
N ILE A 164 -5.12 0.13 13.35
CA ILE A 164 -4.68 1.28 14.16
C ILE A 164 -5.46 2.58 13.89
N ALA A 165 -6.62 2.47 13.25
CA ALA A 165 -7.44 3.63 12.86
C ALA A 165 -8.02 4.41 14.04
N ASP A 166 -8.07 3.82 15.23
CA ASP A 166 -8.38 4.48 16.48
C ASP A 166 -7.32 5.50 16.91
N ARG A 167 -6.07 5.29 16.50
CA ARG A 167 -4.90 6.09 16.90
C ARG A 167 -4.41 7.06 15.84
N VAL A 168 -4.48 6.70 14.56
CA VAL A 168 -3.90 7.48 13.45
C VAL A 168 -4.81 7.48 12.21
N GLY A 169 -4.38 8.09 11.11
CA GLY A 169 -5.04 8.07 9.80
C GLY A 169 -6.08 9.16 9.58
N SER A 170 -6.41 9.96 10.59
CA SER A 170 -7.28 11.14 10.46
C SER A 170 -6.93 12.21 11.49
N LEU A 171 -7.22 13.48 11.17
CA LEU A 171 -7.08 14.62 12.07
C LEU A 171 -8.31 14.71 12.98
N THR A 172 -8.41 13.80 13.93
CA THR A 172 -9.52 13.73 14.89
C THR A 172 -8.97 13.94 16.30
N PRO A 173 -9.58 14.80 17.13
CA PRO A 173 -9.17 15.00 18.52
C PRO A 173 -9.06 13.67 19.28
N GLY A 174 -7.99 13.50 20.03
CA GLY A 174 -7.71 12.27 20.79
C GLY A 174 -6.81 11.26 20.04
N LYS A 175 -6.61 11.42 18.74
CA LYS A 175 -5.62 10.64 18.00
C LYS A 175 -4.21 11.21 18.14
N ARG A 176 -3.21 10.40 17.76
CA ARG A 176 -1.81 10.85 17.72
C ARG A 176 -1.65 11.96 16.69
N ALA A 177 -0.74 12.87 16.97
CA ALA A 177 -0.38 13.94 16.05
C ALA A 177 0.58 13.41 14.97
N ASP A 178 0.03 12.65 14.02
CA ASP A 178 0.70 12.18 12.81
C ASP A 178 0.13 13.00 11.64
N LEU A 179 0.87 14.01 11.19
CA LEU A 179 0.40 14.94 10.15
C LEU A 179 1.55 15.53 9.34
N ILE A 180 1.23 16.00 8.15
CA ILE A 180 2.12 16.76 7.29
C ILE A 180 1.50 18.12 6.96
N LEU A 181 2.35 19.14 6.81
CA LEU A 181 1.96 20.43 6.24
C LEU A 181 2.51 20.51 4.82
N VAL A 182 1.64 20.79 3.87
CA VAL A 182 1.98 20.89 2.44
C VAL A 182 1.82 22.32 1.97
N ARG A 183 2.86 22.88 1.34
CA ARG A 183 2.80 24.24 0.75
C ARG A 183 1.84 24.25 -0.43
N THR A 184 1.03 25.30 -0.51
CA THR A 184 0.01 25.49 -1.56
C THR A 184 0.33 26.65 -2.51
N ASN A 185 1.49 27.30 -2.31
CA ASN A 185 1.95 28.46 -3.08
C ASN A 185 3.19 28.18 -3.95
N ASP A 186 3.57 26.90 -4.09
CA ASP A 186 4.65 26.49 -4.99
C ASP A 186 4.14 26.49 -6.45
N LEU A 187 5.05 26.69 -7.43
CA LEU A 187 4.72 26.81 -8.85
C LEU A 187 3.94 25.63 -9.44
N ASN A 188 4.13 24.43 -8.90
CA ASN A 188 3.45 23.21 -9.39
C ASN A 188 2.06 23.00 -8.79
N VAL A 189 1.67 23.75 -7.76
CA VAL A 189 0.39 23.56 -7.04
C VAL A 189 -0.49 24.80 -6.98
N ALA A 190 0.07 26.00 -7.21
CA ALA A 190 -0.71 27.24 -7.25
C ALA A 190 -1.41 27.43 -8.62
N PRO A 191 -2.62 28.04 -8.66
CA PRO A 191 -3.44 28.46 -7.53
C PRO A 191 -4.16 27.28 -6.87
N PHE A 192 -4.27 27.31 -5.54
CA PHE A 192 -4.94 26.26 -4.75
C PHE A 192 -6.45 26.51 -4.67
N PHE A 193 -7.26 25.47 -4.90
CA PHE A 193 -8.71 25.51 -4.73
C PHE A 193 -9.35 24.23 -4.17
N ASN A 194 -8.72 23.07 -4.33
CA ASN A 194 -9.24 21.78 -3.85
C ASN A 194 -8.14 20.94 -3.21
N PRO A 195 -8.22 20.66 -1.90
CA PRO A 195 -7.19 19.89 -1.18
C PRO A 195 -6.96 18.49 -1.73
N ALA A 196 -8.01 17.74 -2.01
CA ALA A 196 -7.88 16.36 -2.48
C ALA A 196 -7.26 16.29 -3.89
N LEU A 197 -7.66 17.22 -4.77
CA LEU A 197 -7.08 17.33 -6.10
C LEU A 197 -5.60 17.68 -6.01
N LEU A 198 -5.24 18.71 -5.20
CA LEU A 198 -3.86 19.12 -5.00
C LEU A 198 -3.02 17.94 -4.50
N LEU A 199 -3.42 17.29 -3.41
CA LEU A 199 -2.63 16.23 -2.79
C LEU A 199 -2.47 15.00 -3.69
N VAL A 200 -3.50 14.63 -4.44
CA VAL A 200 -3.46 13.42 -5.27
C VAL A 200 -2.83 13.67 -6.64
N GLN A 201 -3.10 14.82 -7.26
CA GLN A 201 -2.67 15.03 -8.65
C GLN A 201 -1.46 15.94 -8.82
N GLN A 202 -1.21 16.87 -7.91
CA GLN A 202 -0.21 17.93 -8.10
C GLN A 202 0.96 17.84 -7.12
N ALA A 203 0.68 17.54 -5.84
CA ALA A 203 1.70 17.53 -4.79
C ALA A 203 2.82 16.53 -5.04
N GLN A 204 4.00 16.89 -4.59
CA GLN A 204 5.24 16.11 -4.65
C GLN A 204 5.93 16.18 -3.27
N PRO A 205 6.90 15.29 -2.97
CA PRO A 205 7.57 15.26 -1.66
C PRO A 205 8.22 16.58 -1.25
N TYR A 206 8.71 17.38 -2.21
CA TYR A 206 9.32 18.68 -1.91
C TYR A 206 8.30 19.75 -1.48
N ASN A 207 7.00 19.59 -1.79
CA ASN A 207 5.97 20.49 -1.27
C ASN A 207 5.67 20.28 0.22
N VAL A 208 6.15 19.16 0.82
CA VAL A 208 5.97 18.90 2.25
C VAL A 208 6.94 19.78 3.05
N ASP A 209 6.38 20.77 3.72
CA ASP A 209 7.12 21.71 4.56
C ASP A 209 7.47 21.09 5.91
N THR A 210 6.50 20.51 6.59
CA THR A 210 6.64 19.99 7.94
C THR A 210 6.09 18.57 8.04
N VAL A 211 6.76 17.70 8.78
CA VAL A 211 6.33 16.35 9.14
C VAL A 211 6.34 16.21 10.64
N ILE A 212 5.20 15.83 11.20
CA ILE A 212 5.03 15.56 12.64
C ILE A 212 4.58 14.10 12.78
N ILE A 213 5.26 13.33 13.61
CA ILE A 213 4.92 11.94 13.93
C ILE A 213 4.90 11.78 15.45
N ASP A 214 3.76 11.33 15.96
CA ASP A 214 3.53 11.18 17.41
C ASP A 214 3.88 12.47 18.20
N GLY A 215 3.52 13.64 17.62
CA GLY A 215 3.80 14.96 18.17
C GLY A 215 5.25 15.46 18.01
N ARG A 216 6.16 14.66 17.45
CA ARG A 216 7.56 15.04 17.20
C ARG A 216 7.75 15.57 15.79
N ILE A 217 8.39 16.72 15.67
CA ILE A 217 8.72 17.33 14.38
C ILE A 217 9.95 16.60 13.80
N LEU A 218 9.78 15.90 12.69
CA LEU A 218 10.84 15.16 11.99
C LEU A 218 11.34 15.88 10.75
N LYS A 219 10.55 16.81 10.22
CA LYS A 219 10.92 17.73 9.13
C LYS A 219 10.32 19.09 9.44
N TYR A 220 11.05 20.17 9.24
CA TYR A 220 10.58 21.54 9.45
C TYR A 220 11.14 22.47 8.37
N LYS A 221 10.29 23.26 7.74
CA LYS A 221 10.65 24.16 6.62
C LYS A 221 11.47 23.46 5.53
N GLY A 222 11.14 22.22 5.24
CA GLY A 222 11.80 21.43 4.21
C GLY A 222 13.04 20.63 4.67
N GLU A 223 13.58 20.92 5.87
CA GLU A 223 14.81 20.33 6.40
C GLU A 223 14.50 19.22 7.41
N LEU A 224 15.27 18.12 7.39
CA LEU A 224 15.18 17.05 8.38
C LEU A 224 15.73 17.53 9.73
N THR A 225 15.03 17.20 10.83
CA THR A 225 15.40 17.68 12.17
C THR A 225 16.23 16.69 12.98
N ALA A 226 16.21 15.41 12.63
CA ALA A 226 16.80 14.33 13.41
C ALA A 226 17.81 13.47 12.62
N LEU A 227 17.98 13.72 11.34
CA LEU A 227 18.86 12.97 10.44
C LEU A 227 19.68 13.94 9.60
N ASP A 228 20.95 13.63 9.41
CA ASP A 228 21.80 14.23 8.40
C ASP A 228 21.60 13.48 7.09
N ALA A 229 21.02 14.16 6.09
CA ALA A 229 20.71 13.56 4.80
C ALA A 229 21.96 13.14 4.03
N ASP A 230 23.02 13.93 4.07
CA ASP A 230 24.28 13.66 3.38
C ASP A 230 25.00 12.45 3.99
N GLU A 231 24.98 12.34 5.32
CA GLU A 231 25.49 11.15 6.02
C GLU A 231 24.72 9.89 5.64
N VAL A 232 23.38 9.96 5.57
CA VAL A 232 22.53 8.82 5.15
C VAL A 232 22.84 8.39 3.72
N VAL A 233 22.96 9.34 2.79
CA VAL A 233 23.30 9.08 1.38
C VAL A 233 24.67 8.44 1.26
N SER A 234 25.68 9.00 1.96
CA SER A 234 27.05 8.47 1.98
C SER A 234 27.10 7.03 2.48
N LYS A 235 26.49 6.74 3.64
CA LYS A 235 26.45 5.39 4.21
C LYS A 235 25.68 4.38 3.30
N ALA A 236 24.62 4.83 2.63
CA ALA A 236 23.90 4.00 1.68
C ALA A 236 24.78 3.64 0.48
N ALA A 237 25.52 4.61 -0.07
CA ALA A 237 26.45 4.37 -1.17
C ALA A 237 27.58 3.40 -0.78
N GLU A 238 28.19 3.57 0.38
CA GLU A 238 29.21 2.65 0.92
C GLU A 238 28.66 1.23 1.07
N SER A 239 27.46 1.09 1.63
CA SER A 239 26.79 -0.21 1.81
C SER A 239 26.50 -0.89 0.48
N PHE A 240 26.05 -0.12 -0.51
CA PHE A 240 25.80 -0.60 -1.86
C PHE A 240 27.09 -1.12 -2.53
N ILE A 241 28.16 -0.33 -2.47
CA ILE A 241 29.49 -0.72 -3.03
C ILE A 241 30.00 -2.00 -2.36
N ALA A 242 29.92 -2.07 -1.02
CA ALA A 242 30.33 -3.25 -0.27
C ALA A 242 29.50 -4.50 -0.62
N ALA A 243 28.20 -4.35 -0.83
CA ALA A 243 27.31 -5.44 -1.23
C ALA A 243 27.66 -5.93 -2.66
N ARG A 244 27.87 -5.02 -3.61
CA ARG A 244 28.29 -5.36 -4.98
C ARG A 244 29.63 -6.08 -5.03
N LYS A 245 30.61 -5.60 -4.25
CA LYS A 245 31.94 -6.26 -4.15
C LYS A 245 31.81 -7.70 -3.64
N ARG A 246 30.98 -7.94 -2.62
CA ARG A 246 30.71 -9.31 -2.13
C ARG A 246 30.02 -10.19 -3.16
N ALA A 247 29.16 -9.63 -4.00
CA ALA A 247 28.45 -10.36 -5.04
C ALA A 247 29.27 -10.62 -6.32
N GLY A 248 30.50 -10.12 -6.40
CA GLY A 248 31.35 -10.27 -7.59
C GLY A 248 30.84 -9.52 -8.82
N GLY A 249 29.95 -8.55 -8.65
CA GLY A 249 29.38 -7.78 -9.76
C GLY A 249 30.33 -6.69 -10.28
N PRO A 250 30.27 -6.33 -11.58
CA PRO A 250 31.02 -5.21 -12.14
C PRO A 250 30.52 -3.89 -11.53
N TYR A 251 31.38 -2.89 -11.50
CA TYR A 251 31.07 -1.51 -11.07
C TYR A 251 30.16 -0.81 -12.06
#